data_1e3d98296c4b1b9542a43e5d47ca0936
#
_entry.id   1e3d98296c4b1b9542a43e5d47ca0936
#
_cell.length_a   1.000
_cell.length_b   1.000
_cell.length_c   1.000
_cell.angle_alpha   90.00
_cell.angle_beta   90.00
_cell.angle_gamma   90.00
#
_symmetry.space_group_name_H-M   'P 1'
#
loop_
_entity.id
_entity.type
_entity.pdbx_description
1 polymer ?
#
loop_
_entity_poly.entity_id
_entity_poly.type
_entity_poly.pdbx_seq_one_letter_code
_entity_poly.pdbx_strand_id
1 'polypeptide(L)' 'MDVPEAFAEALWDHVTMDPEELSFQAGDIITVLTMTSCDWWFGQVRDQVGWFPAPFVRVSR' A
#
# COMPACT_ATOMS: atom_id res chain seq x y z
N MET A 1 -20.35 -1.63 10.42
CA MET A 1 -19.59 -1.43 10.71
C MET A 1 -18.61 -1.25 9.95
N ASP A 2 -17.98 -0.49 9.97
CA ASP A 2 -17.13 -0.31 9.14
C ASP A 2 -15.84 -0.47 9.60
N VAL A 3 -15.00 -1.05 8.92
CA VAL A 3 -13.66 -1.13 9.21
C VAL A 3 -13.04 0.11 8.72
N PRO A 4 -12.38 0.86 9.52
CA PRO A 4 -11.75 2.06 9.04
C PRO A 4 -10.71 1.68 8.03
N GLU A 5 -10.75 2.33 6.90
CA GLU A 5 -9.76 2.14 5.89
C GLU A 5 -8.91 3.36 5.82
N ALA A 6 -7.65 3.17 5.61
CA ALA A 6 -6.72 4.26 5.38
C ALA A 6 -6.34 4.25 3.92
N PHE A 7 -6.21 5.44 3.38
CA PHE A 7 -5.70 5.60 2.03
C PHE A 7 -4.32 6.21 2.11
N ALA A 8 -3.44 5.79 1.24
CA ALA A 8 -2.08 6.29 1.22
C ALA A 8 -1.70 6.63 -0.21
N GLU A 9 -0.88 7.63 -0.34
CA GLU A 9 -0.37 8.03 -1.64
C GLU A 9 1.05 7.52 -1.77
N ALA A 10 1.35 6.87 -2.87
CA ALA A 10 2.70 6.38 -3.13
C ALA A 10 3.62 7.55 -3.43
N LEU A 11 4.73 7.61 -2.70
CA LEU A 11 5.73 8.66 -2.89
C LEU A 11 6.77 8.26 -3.91
N TRP A 12 6.97 6.96 -4.08
CA TRP A 12 7.97 6.43 -4.98
C TRP A 12 7.38 5.24 -5.72
N ASP A 13 8.02 4.88 -6.82
CA ASP A 13 7.65 3.66 -7.52
C ASP A 13 8.12 2.46 -6.70
N HIS A 14 7.33 1.42 -6.67
CA HIS A 14 7.72 0.14 -6.10
C HIS A 14 7.39 -0.93 -7.11
N VAL A 15 8.41 -1.41 -7.80
CA VAL A 15 8.24 -2.42 -8.83
C VAL A 15 8.84 -3.71 -8.30
N THR A 16 8.06 -4.76 -8.33
CA THR A 16 8.49 -6.04 -7.78
C THR A 16 7.98 -7.16 -8.68
N MET A 17 8.71 -8.24 -8.71
CA MET A 17 8.27 -9.44 -9.40
C MET A 17 7.72 -10.49 -8.43
N ASP A 18 7.72 -10.19 -7.14
CA ASP A 18 7.21 -11.08 -6.14
C ASP A 18 5.69 -11.02 -6.15
N PRO A 19 5.00 -12.15 -6.37
CA PRO A 19 3.53 -12.11 -6.44
C PRO A 19 2.87 -11.76 -5.11
N GLU A 20 3.60 -11.81 -4.01
CA GLU A 20 3.02 -11.44 -2.73
C GLU A 20 3.22 -9.96 -2.41
N GLU A 21 3.98 -9.25 -3.22
CA GLU A 21 4.20 -7.84 -3.00
C GLU A 21 3.39 -7.03 -4.00
N LEU A 22 3.04 -5.83 -3.58
CA LEU A 22 2.21 -4.94 -4.38
C LEU A 22 3.10 -3.97 -5.13
N SER A 23 2.96 -3.94 -6.43
CA SER A 23 3.66 -2.97 -7.28
C SER A 23 2.80 -1.74 -7.46
N PHE A 24 3.43 -0.58 -7.50
CA PHE A 24 2.72 0.66 -7.75
C PHE A 24 3.70 1.70 -8.25
N GLN A 25 3.14 2.82 -8.67
CA GLN A 25 3.93 3.95 -9.14
C GLN A 25 3.66 5.15 -8.24
N ALA A 26 4.62 6.06 -8.22
CA ALA A 26 4.46 7.30 -7.47
C ALA A 26 3.17 7.98 -7.90
N GLY A 27 2.40 8.45 -6.94
CA GLY A 27 1.10 9.07 -7.21
C GLY A 27 -0.08 8.13 -7.13
N ASP A 28 0.16 6.82 -7.12
CA ASP A 28 -0.95 5.88 -6.96
C ASP A 28 -1.55 5.99 -5.57
N ILE A 29 -2.86 5.77 -5.50
CA ILE A 29 -3.57 5.76 -4.22
C ILE A 29 -3.79 4.31 -3.84
N ILE A 30 -3.34 3.98 -2.65
CA ILE A 30 -3.37 2.62 -2.14
C ILE A 30 -4.38 2.56 -1.00
N THR A 31 -5.27 1.59 -1.07
CA THR A 31 -6.15 1.30 0.07
C THR A 31 -5.37 0.43 1.03
N VAL A 32 -5.09 0.94 2.21
CA VAL A 32 -4.27 0.20 3.18
C VAL A 32 -5.18 -0.67 4.01
N LEU A 33 -4.93 -1.96 3.98
CA LEU A 33 -5.78 -2.94 4.63
C LEU A 33 -5.22 -3.38 5.98
N THR A 34 -3.91 -3.42 6.13
CA THR A 34 -3.29 -3.88 7.35
C THR A 34 -2.02 -3.08 7.61
N MET A 35 -1.90 -2.56 8.83
CA MET A 35 -0.74 -1.79 9.24
C MET A 35 -0.22 -2.35 10.57
N THR A 36 0.19 -3.60 10.57
CA THR A 36 0.60 -4.26 11.80
C THR A 36 2.08 -4.11 12.11
N SER A 37 2.84 -3.52 11.21
CA SER A 37 4.29 -3.39 11.36
C SER A 37 4.67 -1.99 10.91
N CYS A 38 5.86 -1.56 11.25
CA CYS A 38 6.37 -0.29 10.78
C CYS A 38 7.00 -0.38 9.41
N ASP A 39 7.27 -1.60 8.95
CA ASP A 39 8.08 -1.79 7.75
C ASP A 39 7.27 -2.17 6.53
N TRP A 40 6.33 -3.07 6.70
CA TRP A 40 5.55 -3.59 5.57
C TRP A 40 4.07 -3.53 5.91
N TRP A 41 3.30 -2.98 4.98
CA TRP A 41 1.85 -2.92 5.12
C TRP A 41 1.23 -3.71 3.99
N PHE A 42 -0.03 -4.12 4.17
CA PHE A 42 -0.77 -4.86 3.16
C PHE A 42 -1.84 -3.94 2.60
N GLY A 43 -1.94 -3.88 1.30
CA GLY A 43 -2.91 -2.99 0.69
C GLY A 43 -3.33 -3.42 -0.69
N GLN A 44 -4.11 -2.56 -1.32
CA GLN A 44 -4.70 -2.84 -2.63
C GLN A 44 -4.58 -1.62 -3.53
N VAL A 45 -4.16 -1.87 -4.75
CA VAL A 45 -4.17 -0.87 -5.80
C VAL A 45 -4.87 -1.50 -6.99
N ARG A 46 -5.90 -0.86 -7.50
CA ARG A 46 -6.71 -1.39 -8.58
C ARG A 46 -7.26 -2.74 -8.17
N ASP A 47 -6.94 -3.81 -8.88
CA ASP A 47 -7.44 -5.12 -8.53
C ASP A 47 -6.33 -6.03 -8.02
N GLN A 48 -5.22 -5.46 -7.57
CA GLN A 48 -4.11 -6.24 -7.02
C GLN A 48 -3.95 -5.95 -5.56
N VAL A 49 -3.60 -6.97 -4.79
CA VAL A 49 -3.33 -6.83 -3.37
C VAL A 49 -1.94 -7.37 -3.08
N GLY A 50 -1.30 -6.84 -2.05
CA GLY A 50 0.01 -7.34 -1.67
C GLY A 50 0.65 -6.49 -0.62
N TRP A 51 1.87 -6.89 -0.26
CA TRP A 51 2.68 -6.20 0.75
C TRP A 51 3.53 -5.15 0.08
N PHE A 52 3.73 -4.05 0.77
CA PHE A 52 4.57 -2.97 0.25
C PHE A 52 5.32 -2.30 1.40
N PRO A 53 6.45 -1.65 1.09
CA PRO A 53 7.22 -0.98 2.15
C PRO A 53 6.50 0.28 2.60
N ALA A 54 6.20 0.35 3.88
CA ALA A 54 5.45 1.48 4.43
C ALA A 54 6.12 2.83 4.18
N PRO A 55 7.46 2.95 4.23
CA PRO A 55 8.07 4.25 3.97
C PRO A 55 7.88 4.79 2.56
N PHE A 56 7.38 3.96 1.64
CA PHE A 56 7.17 4.40 0.26
C PHE A 56 5.86 5.14 0.08
N VAL A 57 5.05 5.26 1.14
CA VAL A 57 3.74 5.89 1.02
C VAL A 57 3.54 6.90 2.13
N ARG A 58 2.57 7.77 1.92
CA ARG A 58 2.14 8.73 2.92
C ARG A 58 0.65 8.54 3.13
N VAL A 59 0.26 8.29 4.38
CA VAL A 59 -1.13 8.03 4.71
C VAL A 59 -1.89 9.34 4.71
N SER A 60 -3.05 9.32 4.09
CA SER A 60 -3.98 10.44 4.13
C SER A 60 -5.05 10.15 5.14
N ARG A 61 -5.40 11.17 5.86
CA ARG A 61 -6.46 11.03 6.82
C ARG A 61 -7.59 11.93 6.53
#